data_e38448380aeb3c347e366557491290f6
#
_entry.id   e38448380aeb3c347e366557491290f6
#
_cell.length_a   1.000
_cell.length_b   1.000
_cell.length_c   1.000
_cell.angle_alpha   90.00
_cell.angle_beta   90.00
_cell.angle_gamma   90.00
#
_symmetry.space_group_name_H-M   'P 1'
#
loop_
_entity.id
_entity.type
_entity.pdbx_description
1 polymer ?
#
loop_
_entity_poly.entity_id
_entity_poly.type
_entity_poly.pdbx_seq_one_letter_code
_entity_poly.pdbx_strand_id
1 'polypeptide(L)'
;MKLCDFEIGLDKRFFLIAGTCVIESEQMAMDTAGQLKEITSSLGIPFIYKSSFDKANRSSGTSFRGLGMEKGLEILAKVKKEIGVNILTDIHDIGEVKPVAAVVDVLQTPAFLCRQTDFIRACAQSGKPVNIKKGQFLAPGDMKNVIDKARAAAKEVGLSEDMFMACERGASFGYNNLVSDMRSLAIMRETNAPVVFDATHSVQLPGGQGTSSGGQREMVPVLARAAVAVGGTTTVRSSTTASSRV
;
A
#
# COMPACT_ATOMS: atom_id res chain seq x y z
N MET A 1 -6.50 16.59 0.50
CA MET A 1 -7.31 15.38 0.18
C MET A 1 -7.94 14.85 1.46
N LYS A 2 -9.24 14.55 1.45
CA LYS A 2 -9.87 13.80 2.53
C LYS A 2 -9.65 12.31 2.31
N LEU A 3 -9.13 11.60 3.32
CA LEU A 3 -8.91 10.15 3.28
C LEU A 3 -9.65 9.53 4.47
N CYS A 4 -10.69 8.74 4.18
CA CYS A 4 -11.56 8.17 5.20
C CYS A 4 -12.15 9.27 6.12
N ASP A 5 -11.79 9.27 7.39
CA ASP A 5 -12.27 10.18 8.43
C ASP A 5 -11.28 11.32 8.76
N PHE A 6 -10.13 11.40 8.09
CA PHE A 6 -9.10 12.43 8.32
C PHE A 6 -8.62 13.09 7.02
N GLU A 7 -7.93 14.21 7.16
CA GLU A 7 -7.31 14.94 6.04
C GLU A 7 -5.83 14.61 5.93
N ILE A 8 -5.35 14.49 4.68
CA ILE A 8 -3.94 14.28 4.35
C ILE A 8 -3.44 15.38 3.41
N GLY A 9 -2.19 15.78 3.59
CA GLY A 9 -1.54 16.83 2.82
C GLY A 9 -0.19 17.21 3.44
N LEU A 10 0.56 18.09 2.77
CA LEU A 10 1.88 18.53 3.25
C LEU A 10 1.81 19.35 4.55
N ASP A 11 0.70 20.01 4.78
CA ASP A 11 0.39 20.82 5.97
C ASP A 11 -0.27 20.01 7.09
N LYS A 12 -0.52 18.73 6.86
CA LYS A 12 -1.18 17.84 7.81
C LYS A 12 -0.17 16.90 8.47
N ARG A 13 -0.56 16.35 9.61
CA ARG A 13 0.21 15.25 10.22
C ARG A 13 0.35 14.09 9.25
N PHE A 14 1.48 13.41 9.31
CA PHE A 14 1.60 12.13 8.60
C PHE A 14 0.63 11.10 9.21
N PHE A 15 0.16 10.19 8.39
CA PHE A 15 -0.65 9.06 8.80
C PHE A 15 0.10 7.75 8.56
N LEU A 16 -0.30 6.69 9.22
CA LEU A 16 0.34 5.39 9.12
C LEU A 16 -0.57 4.39 8.40
N ILE A 17 -0.03 3.72 7.38
CA ILE A 17 -0.59 2.49 6.84
C ILE A 17 0.29 1.35 7.33
N ALA A 18 -0.24 0.44 8.15
CA ALA A 18 0.53 -0.66 8.70
C ALA A 18 -0.33 -1.90 8.96
N GLY A 19 0.32 -3.06 9.03
CA GLY A 19 -0.34 -4.34 9.30
C GLY A 19 0.49 -5.51 8.83
N THR A 20 -0.13 -6.66 8.65
CA THR A 20 0.55 -7.87 8.20
C THR A 20 0.72 -7.85 6.66
N CYS A 21 1.78 -8.47 6.18
CA CYS A 21 2.03 -8.54 4.73
C CYS A 21 0.89 -9.28 4.01
N VAL A 22 0.42 -10.37 4.61
CA VAL A 22 -0.69 -11.21 4.13
C VAL A 22 -1.49 -11.70 5.33
N ILE A 23 -2.77 -11.97 5.16
CA ILE A 23 -3.62 -12.57 6.18
C ILE A 23 -3.27 -14.06 6.28
N GLU A 24 -2.67 -14.45 7.41
CA GLU A 24 -2.35 -15.86 7.71
C GLU A 24 -3.43 -16.49 8.58
N SER A 25 -4.01 -15.71 9.50
CA SER A 25 -5.14 -16.11 10.33
C SER A 25 -5.94 -14.90 10.79
N GLU A 26 -7.19 -15.14 11.19
CA GLU A 26 -8.05 -14.12 11.79
C GLU A 26 -7.45 -13.57 13.08
N GLN A 27 -6.99 -14.45 13.98
CA GLN A 27 -6.41 -14.05 15.24
C GLN A 27 -5.22 -13.10 15.06
N MET A 28 -4.29 -13.45 14.15
CA MET A 28 -3.14 -12.58 13.87
C MET A 28 -3.56 -11.22 13.32
N ALA A 29 -4.57 -11.18 12.45
CA ALA A 29 -5.08 -9.93 11.91
C ALA A 29 -5.69 -9.04 12.99
N MET A 30 -6.52 -9.61 13.87
CA MET A 30 -7.16 -8.92 14.99
C MET A 30 -6.13 -8.38 15.99
N ASP A 31 -5.20 -9.22 16.45
CA ASP A 31 -4.17 -8.85 17.42
C ASP A 31 -3.28 -7.74 16.88
N THR A 32 -2.84 -7.89 15.61
CA THR A 32 -1.97 -6.88 14.98
C THR A 32 -2.71 -5.54 14.81
N ALA A 33 -3.95 -5.58 14.36
CA ALA A 33 -4.75 -4.36 14.19
C ALA A 33 -5.01 -3.66 15.53
N GLY A 34 -5.33 -4.42 16.58
CA GLY A 34 -5.56 -3.90 17.94
C GLY A 34 -4.31 -3.22 18.50
N GLN A 35 -3.16 -3.89 18.46
CA GLN A 35 -1.89 -3.34 18.93
C GLN A 35 -1.49 -2.07 18.16
N LEU A 36 -1.62 -2.08 16.83
CA LEU A 36 -1.30 -0.91 16.02
C LEU A 36 -2.24 0.26 16.31
N LYS A 37 -3.52 0.00 16.50
CA LYS A 37 -4.49 1.03 16.90
C LYS A 37 -4.12 1.65 18.24
N GLU A 38 -3.79 0.85 19.25
CA GLU A 38 -3.38 1.33 20.56
C GLU A 38 -2.15 2.25 20.46
N ILE A 39 -1.09 1.79 19.77
CA ILE A 39 0.14 2.55 19.59
C ILE A 39 -0.14 3.87 18.85
N THR A 40 -0.87 3.83 17.74
CA THR A 40 -1.11 5.01 16.92
C THR A 40 -2.03 6.01 17.63
N SER A 41 -3.03 5.53 18.38
CA SER A 41 -3.91 6.36 19.19
C SER A 41 -3.14 7.08 20.30
N SER A 42 -2.22 6.39 21.00
CA SER A 42 -1.39 7.01 22.04
C SER A 42 -0.47 8.10 21.51
N LEU A 43 -0.09 8.02 20.22
CA LEU A 43 0.75 8.99 19.52
C LEU A 43 -0.06 10.06 18.77
N GLY A 44 -1.37 9.95 18.72
CA GLY A 44 -2.25 10.83 17.94
C GLY A 44 -1.99 10.75 16.42
N ILE A 45 -1.60 9.56 15.92
CA ILE A 45 -1.30 9.33 14.49
C ILE A 45 -2.52 8.69 13.82
N PRO A 46 -3.10 9.32 12.77
CA PRO A 46 -4.14 8.67 11.97
C PRO A 46 -3.65 7.35 11.39
N PHE A 47 -4.50 6.33 11.41
CA PHE A 47 -4.09 4.96 11.10
C PHE A 47 -5.06 4.26 10.15
N ILE A 48 -4.48 3.51 9.20
CA ILE A 48 -5.17 2.58 8.31
C ILE A 48 -4.52 1.22 8.45
N TYR A 49 -5.30 0.21 8.85
CA TYR A 49 -4.84 -1.18 8.88
C TYR A 49 -4.73 -1.73 7.47
N LYS A 50 -3.58 -2.32 7.16
CA LYS A 50 -3.32 -2.93 5.85
C LYS A 50 -2.98 -4.41 5.98
N SER A 51 -3.70 -5.25 5.25
CA SER A 51 -3.27 -6.63 5.01
C SER A 51 -3.77 -7.10 3.64
N SER A 52 -3.00 -7.98 2.98
CA SER A 52 -3.40 -8.55 1.69
C SER A 52 -4.12 -9.87 1.87
N PHE A 53 -5.19 -10.10 1.15
CA PHE A 53 -5.89 -11.39 1.13
C PHE A 53 -5.18 -12.41 0.22
N ASP A 54 -4.42 -11.94 -0.75
CA ASP A 54 -3.61 -12.75 -1.67
C ASP A 54 -2.26 -12.08 -1.97
N LYS A 55 -1.29 -12.89 -2.29
CA LYS A 55 0.02 -12.50 -2.83
C LYS A 55 0.19 -13.09 -4.23
N ALA A 56 -0.51 -12.48 -5.20
CA ALA A 56 -0.61 -12.96 -6.57
C ALA A 56 0.73 -13.07 -7.33
N ASN A 57 1.76 -12.33 -6.88
CA ASN A 57 3.08 -12.24 -7.52
C ASN A 57 4.22 -12.97 -6.78
N ARG A 58 3.92 -14.04 -6.03
CA ARG A 58 4.97 -14.87 -5.41
C ARG A 58 5.91 -15.46 -6.43
N SER A 59 7.21 -15.49 -6.12
CA SER A 59 8.24 -16.05 -7.00
C SER A 59 8.08 -17.56 -7.20
N SER A 60 7.68 -18.30 -6.16
CA SER A 60 7.42 -19.74 -6.24
C SER A 60 5.92 -20.01 -6.27
N GLY A 61 5.49 -20.87 -7.19
CA GLY A 61 4.09 -21.32 -7.29
C GLY A 61 3.57 -22.12 -6.07
N THR A 62 4.47 -22.61 -5.22
CA THR A 62 4.15 -23.35 -4.00
C THR A 62 4.15 -22.49 -2.73
N SER A 63 4.53 -21.21 -2.83
CA SER A 63 4.55 -20.29 -1.70
C SER A 63 3.14 -19.99 -1.20
N PHE A 64 2.99 -19.84 0.13
CA PHE A 64 1.73 -19.41 0.72
C PHE A 64 1.31 -18.04 0.18
N ARG A 65 0.12 -17.96 -0.39
CA ARG A 65 -0.41 -16.76 -1.02
C ARG A 65 -1.38 -15.98 -0.14
N GLY A 66 -1.96 -16.60 0.87
CA GLY A 66 -3.03 -16.07 1.72
C GLY A 66 -4.21 -17.03 1.80
N LEU A 67 -5.30 -16.55 2.38
CA LEU A 67 -6.53 -17.34 2.59
C LEU A 67 -7.52 -17.22 1.42
N GLY A 68 -7.16 -16.48 0.36
CA GLY A 68 -8.04 -16.16 -0.75
C GLY A 68 -8.95 -14.96 -0.47
N MET A 69 -9.61 -14.47 -1.53
CA MET A 69 -10.37 -13.21 -1.47
C MET A 69 -11.56 -13.31 -0.51
N GLU A 70 -12.40 -14.31 -0.63
CA GLU A 70 -13.62 -14.45 0.17
C GLU A 70 -13.32 -14.45 1.67
N LYS A 71 -12.48 -15.38 2.11
CA LYS A 71 -12.09 -15.49 3.53
C LYS A 71 -11.29 -14.29 4.01
N GLY A 72 -10.42 -13.78 3.18
CA GLY A 72 -9.65 -12.57 3.51
C GLY A 72 -10.53 -11.34 3.71
N LEU A 73 -11.54 -11.14 2.87
CA LEU A 73 -12.50 -10.03 3.01
C LEU A 73 -13.38 -10.17 4.25
N GLU A 74 -13.81 -11.38 4.60
CA GLU A 74 -14.54 -11.63 5.87
C GLU A 74 -13.70 -11.19 7.08
N ILE A 75 -12.42 -11.56 7.11
CA ILE A 75 -11.50 -11.19 8.19
C ILE A 75 -11.30 -9.66 8.22
N LEU A 76 -11.07 -9.02 7.07
CA LEU A 76 -10.92 -7.57 7.00
C LEU A 76 -12.18 -6.83 7.45
N ALA A 77 -13.37 -7.31 7.07
CA ALA A 77 -14.64 -6.76 7.54
C ALA A 77 -14.78 -6.89 9.07
N LYS A 78 -14.34 -8.01 9.64
CA LYS A 78 -14.34 -8.23 11.09
C LYS A 78 -13.38 -7.29 11.80
N VAL A 79 -12.13 -7.16 11.32
CA VAL A 79 -11.16 -6.18 11.84
C VAL A 79 -11.74 -4.77 11.81
N LYS A 80 -12.33 -4.36 10.70
CA LYS A 80 -12.98 -3.05 10.56
C LYS A 80 -14.06 -2.82 11.61
N LYS A 81 -14.94 -3.80 11.78
CA LYS A 81 -16.09 -3.71 12.67
C LYS A 81 -15.70 -3.73 14.16
N GLU A 82 -14.83 -4.67 14.55
CA GLU A 82 -14.54 -4.95 15.95
C GLU A 82 -13.40 -4.07 16.51
N ILE A 83 -12.37 -3.85 15.70
CA ILE A 83 -11.26 -2.97 16.10
C ILE A 83 -11.59 -1.50 15.81
N GLY A 84 -12.47 -1.22 14.83
CA GLY A 84 -12.87 0.15 14.48
C GLY A 84 -11.72 0.93 13.85
N VAL A 85 -11.11 0.37 12.81
CA VAL A 85 -10.04 1.00 12.02
C VAL A 85 -10.39 1.00 10.54
N ASN A 86 -9.88 1.99 9.80
CA ASN A 86 -9.99 1.99 8.34
C ASN A 86 -9.11 0.89 7.74
N ILE A 87 -9.57 0.29 6.65
CA ILE A 87 -8.94 -0.88 6.03
C ILE A 87 -8.41 -0.55 4.64
N LEU A 88 -7.21 -1.00 4.36
CA LEU A 88 -6.61 -1.02 3.02
C LEU A 88 -6.21 -2.45 2.64
N THR A 89 -6.48 -2.86 1.41
CA THR A 89 -5.96 -4.11 0.84
C THR A 89 -5.55 -3.96 -0.62
N ASP A 90 -4.69 -4.85 -1.08
CA ASP A 90 -4.30 -4.93 -2.49
C ASP A 90 -5.40 -5.61 -3.31
N ILE A 91 -5.51 -5.22 -4.59
CA ILE A 91 -6.32 -5.89 -5.62
C ILE A 91 -5.42 -6.23 -6.81
N HIS A 92 -5.69 -7.33 -7.50
CA HIS A 92 -4.79 -7.89 -8.51
C HIS A 92 -5.46 -8.09 -9.87
N ASP A 93 -6.79 -8.06 -9.91
CA ASP A 93 -7.61 -8.25 -11.11
C ASP A 93 -8.81 -7.30 -11.12
N ILE A 94 -9.32 -6.98 -12.31
CA ILE A 94 -10.49 -6.09 -12.46
C ILE A 94 -11.74 -6.69 -11.79
N GLY A 95 -11.90 -8.01 -11.84
CA GLY A 95 -13.02 -8.71 -11.21
C GLY A 95 -13.06 -8.59 -9.70
N GLU A 96 -11.91 -8.31 -9.05
CA GLU A 96 -11.81 -8.13 -7.60
C GLU A 96 -12.26 -6.73 -7.13
N VAL A 97 -12.26 -5.72 -8.03
CA VAL A 97 -12.49 -4.32 -7.66
C VAL A 97 -13.82 -4.15 -6.93
N LYS A 98 -14.90 -4.65 -7.48
CA LYS A 98 -16.25 -4.47 -6.91
C LYS A 98 -16.43 -5.18 -5.55
N PRO A 99 -16.12 -6.47 -5.39
CA PRO A 99 -16.26 -7.14 -4.09
C PRO A 99 -15.31 -6.56 -3.03
N VAL A 100 -14.09 -6.19 -3.38
CA VAL A 100 -13.13 -5.61 -2.43
C VAL A 100 -13.57 -4.20 -2.00
N ALA A 101 -13.99 -3.35 -2.95
CA ALA A 101 -14.47 -2.00 -2.65
C ALA A 101 -15.72 -1.98 -1.75
N ALA A 102 -16.52 -3.04 -1.73
CA ALA A 102 -17.67 -3.17 -0.83
C ALA A 102 -17.26 -3.32 0.66
N VAL A 103 -16.04 -3.80 0.92
CA VAL A 103 -15.56 -4.09 2.29
C VAL A 103 -14.57 -3.03 2.78
N VAL A 104 -13.57 -2.69 1.99
CA VAL A 104 -12.44 -1.84 2.42
C VAL A 104 -12.70 -0.35 2.20
N ASP A 105 -11.90 0.47 2.86
CA ASP A 105 -12.00 1.93 2.76
C ASP A 105 -11.04 2.50 1.72
N VAL A 106 -9.93 1.82 1.47
CA VAL A 106 -8.88 2.23 0.53
C VAL A 106 -8.45 1.02 -0.30
N LEU A 107 -8.41 1.17 -1.61
CA LEU A 107 -7.82 0.18 -2.51
C LEU A 107 -6.32 0.43 -2.69
N GLN A 108 -5.54 -0.62 -2.93
CA GLN A 108 -4.15 -0.49 -3.33
C GLN A 108 -3.88 -1.24 -4.63
N THR A 109 -3.22 -0.59 -5.58
CA THR A 109 -2.75 -1.27 -6.78
C THR A 109 -1.32 -1.76 -6.60
N PRO A 110 -1.01 -3.01 -6.98
CA PRO A 110 0.36 -3.54 -6.94
C PRO A 110 1.29 -2.76 -7.88
N ALA A 111 2.58 -2.72 -7.52
CA ALA A 111 3.58 -1.99 -8.28
C ALA A 111 3.72 -2.46 -9.74
N PHE A 112 3.63 -3.76 -9.99
CA PHE A 112 3.74 -4.32 -11.35
C PHE A 112 2.58 -3.93 -12.26
N LEU A 113 1.41 -3.61 -11.69
CA LEU A 113 0.19 -3.28 -12.42
C LEU A 113 -0.05 -1.76 -12.56
N CYS A 114 0.88 -0.92 -12.10
CA CYS A 114 0.70 0.54 -12.07
C CYS A 114 0.48 1.17 -13.45
N ARG A 115 0.89 0.52 -14.53
CA ARG A 115 0.70 1.00 -15.91
C ARG A 115 -0.46 0.36 -16.66
N GLN A 116 -1.11 -0.66 -16.08
CA GLN A 116 -2.24 -1.36 -16.73
C GLN A 116 -3.46 -0.45 -16.80
N THR A 117 -3.76 0.06 -17.99
CA THR A 117 -4.75 1.11 -18.17
C THR A 117 -6.12 0.70 -17.64
N ASP A 118 -6.65 -0.45 -18.07
CA ASP A 118 -8.00 -0.88 -17.71
C ASP A 118 -8.12 -1.20 -16.22
N PHE A 119 -7.05 -1.74 -15.62
CA PHE A 119 -6.98 -2.01 -14.20
C PHE A 119 -7.01 -0.71 -13.36
N ILE A 120 -6.16 0.27 -13.71
CA ILE A 120 -6.15 1.58 -13.03
C ILE A 120 -7.49 2.29 -13.17
N ARG A 121 -8.11 2.25 -14.37
CA ARG A 121 -9.42 2.83 -14.61
C ARG A 121 -10.51 2.18 -13.76
N ALA A 122 -10.56 0.84 -13.72
CA ALA A 122 -11.52 0.10 -12.90
C ALA A 122 -11.38 0.45 -11.40
N CYS A 123 -10.14 0.52 -10.88
CA CYS A 123 -9.88 0.94 -9.50
C CYS A 123 -10.37 2.36 -9.25
N ALA A 124 -10.08 3.30 -10.16
CA ALA A 124 -10.47 4.70 -10.02
C ALA A 124 -12.00 4.89 -10.05
N GLN A 125 -12.71 4.07 -10.82
CA GLN A 125 -14.17 4.10 -10.94
C GLN A 125 -14.91 3.40 -9.80
N SER A 126 -14.19 2.79 -8.86
CA SER A 126 -14.78 2.10 -7.69
C SER A 126 -15.45 3.03 -6.67
N GLY A 127 -15.15 4.33 -6.71
CA GLY A 127 -15.58 5.30 -5.71
C GLY A 127 -14.78 5.28 -4.40
N LYS A 128 -13.71 4.48 -4.34
CA LYS A 128 -12.81 4.42 -3.18
C LYS A 128 -11.49 5.17 -3.45
N PRO A 129 -10.88 5.76 -2.41
CA PRO A 129 -9.49 6.20 -2.50
C PRO A 129 -8.57 5.07 -2.94
N VAL A 130 -7.58 5.39 -3.79
CA VAL A 130 -6.65 4.39 -4.32
C VAL A 130 -5.21 4.78 -4.02
N ASN A 131 -4.47 3.91 -3.34
CA ASN A 131 -3.02 4.01 -3.15
C ASN A 131 -2.32 3.29 -4.31
N ILE A 132 -1.74 4.04 -5.24
CA ILE A 132 -1.14 3.49 -6.46
C ILE A 132 0.37 3.32 -6.25
N LYS A 133 0.82 2.07 -6.12
CA LYS A 133 2.25 1.76 -5.93
C LYS A 133 3.01 1.96 -7.24
N LYS A 134 4.06 2.79 -7.18
CA LYS A 134 4.97 2.98 -8.30
C LYS A 134 5.73 1.69 -8.62
N GLY A 135 5.75 1.29 -9.88
CA GLY A 135 6.58 0.17 -10.34
C GLY A 135 8.06 0.44 -10.10
N GLN A 136 8.82 -0.62 -9.75
CA GLN A 136 10.28 -0.52 -9.56
C GLN A 136 11.01 -0.10 -10.83
N PHE A 137 10.39 -0.32 -11.98
CA PHE A 137 10.88 0.02 -13.31
C PHE A 137 10.49 1.43 -13.78
N LEU A 138 9.62 2.13 -13.02
CA LEU A 138 9.02 3.39 -13.43
C LEU A 138 9.80 4.57 -12.83
N ALA A 139 10.10 5.58 -13.64
CA ALA A 139 10.63 6.84 -13.14
C ALA A 139 9.59 7.59 -12.30
N PRO A 140 10.01 8.34 -11.25
CA PRO A 140 9.07 9.05 -10.39
C PRO A 140 8.16 10.04 -11.15
N GLY A 141 8.71 10.75 -12.14
CA GLY A 141 7.93 11.70 -12.96
C GLY A 141 6.84 11.04 -13.80
N ASP A 142 7.02 9.77 -14.18
CA ASP A 142 6.04 9.02 -14.97
C ASP A 142 4.78 8.66 -14.16
N MET A 143 4.83 8.78 -12.82
CA MET A 143 3.63 8.63 -12.00
C MET A 143 2.57 9.69 -12.32
N LYS A 144 2.96 10.82 -12.90
CA LYS A 144 2.00 11.81 -13.40
C LYS A 144 1.01 11.18 -14.37
N ASN A 145 1.49 10.42 -15.36
CA ASN A 145 0.63 9.76 -16.34
C ASN A 145 -0.32 8.74 -15.69
N VAL A 146 0.12 8.07 -14.63
CA VAL A 146 -0.69 7.09 -13.90
C VAL A 146 -1.80 7.79 -13.10
N ILE A 147 -1.46 8.86 -12.38
CA ILE A 147 -2.41 9.66 -11.59
C ILE A 147 -3.41 10.37 -12.51
N ASP A 148 -2.95 10.98 -13.61
CA ASP A 148 -3.83 11.66 -14.57
C ASP A 148 -4.84 10.68 -15.20
N LYS A 149 -4.39 9.46 -15.51
CA LYS A 149 -5.27 8.38 -16.00
C LYS A 149 -6.35 8.01 -14.99
N ALA A 150 -5.98 7.88 -13.70
CA ALA A 150 -6.93 7.57 -12.64
C ALA A 150 -7.94 8.71 -12.45
N ARG A 151 -7.48 9.96 -12.45
CA ARG A 151 -8.34 11.15 -12.36
C ARG A 151 -9.33 11.23 -13.52
N ALA A 152 -8.83 11.06 -14.74
CA ALA A 152 -9.71 11.07 -15.93
C ALA A 152 -10.80 9.99 -15.84
N ALA A 153 -10.43 8.78 -15.41
CA ALA A 153 -11.38 7.68 -15.25
C ALA A 153 -12.43 7.94 -14.14
N ALA A 154 -12.04 8.55 -13.03
CA ALA A 154 -12.99 8.94 -11.98
C ALA A 154 -13.96 10.02 -12.47
N LYS A 155 -13.45 11.03 -13.17
CA LYS A 155 -14.23 12.12 -13.75
C LYS A 155 -15.29 11.62 -14.75
N GLU A 156 -14.96 10.63 -15.57
CA GLU A 156 -15.88 10.04 -16.56
C GLU A 156 -17.17 9.48 -15.92
N VAL A 157 -17.09 9.05 -14.65
CA VAL A 157 -18.23 8.50 -13.91
C VAL A 157 -18.75 9.45 -12.82
N GLY A 158 -18.35 10.72 -12.86
CA GLY A 158 -18.82 11.76 -11.95
C GLY A 158 -18.24 11.68 -10.53
N LEU A 159 -17.13 10.97 -10.35
CA LEU A 159 -16.43 10.86 -9.07
C LEU A 159 -15.36 11.97 -8.91
N SER A 160 -14.94 12.20 -7.66
CA SER A 160 -13.88 13.15 -7.35
C SER A 160 -12.55 12.74 -7.98
N GLU A 161 -11.84 13.70 -8.55
CA GLU A 161 -10.47 13.53 -9.05
C GLU A 161 -9.42 13.53 -7.92
N ASP A 162 -9.81 13.88 -6.69
CA ASP A 162 -8.93 13.97 -5.51
C ASP A 162 -9.07 12.78 -4.58
N MET A 163 -8.87 11.56 -5.12
CA MET A 163 -8.95 10.29 -4.39
C MET A 163 -7.73 9.39 -4.59
N PHE A 164 -6.64 9.91 -5.16
CA PHE A 164 -5.49 9.09 -5.55
C PHE A 164 -4.23 9.51 -4.81
N MET A 165 -3.48 8.50 -4.33
CA MET A 165 -2.18 8.66 -3.71
C MET A 165 -1.11 7.96 -4.55
N ALA A 166 0.07 8.56 -4.67
CA ALA A 166 1.22 7.97 -5.33
C ALA A 166 2.15 7.34 -4.29
N CYS A 167 2.47 6.04 -4.43
CA CYS A 167 3.27 5.33 -3.43
C CYS A 167 4.65 4.96 -3.97
N GLU A 168 5.70 5.53 -3.37
CA GLU A 168 7.09 5.16 -3.61
C GLU A 168 7.45 3.88 -2.84
N ARG A 169 8.19 2.97 -3.48
CA ARG A 169 8.61 1.69 -2.88
C ARG A 169 10.00 1.21 -3.37
N GLY A 170 10.82 2.10 -3.84
CA GLY A 170 12.13 1.81 -4.43
C GLY A 170 12.09 1.54 -5.92
N ALA A 171 13.22 1.72 -6.57
CA ALA A 171 13.46 1.43 -7.97
C ALA A 171 14.51 0.32 -8.12
N SER A 172 14.37 -0.50 -9.15
CA SER A 172 15.37 -1.55 -9.46
C SER A 172 16.71 -0.91 -9.78
N PHE A 173 17.77 -1.42 -9.17
CA PHE A 173 19.14 -0.98 -9.38
C PHE A 173 20.05 -2.21 -9.55
N GLY A 174 20.27 -2.60 -10.78
CA GLY A 174 20.88 -3.88 -11.11
C GLY A 174 19.96 -5.06 -10.82
N TYR A 175 20.57 -6.24 -10.58
CA TYR A 175 19.84 -7.46 -10.25
C TYR A 175 19.61 -7.58 -8.74
N ASN A 176 18.43 -8.05 -8.36
CA ASN A 176 18.07 -8.40 -6.98
C ASN A 176 18.26 -7.28 -5.95
N ASN A 177 18.26 -6.02 -6.37
CA ASN A 177 18.48 -4.88 -5.50
C ASN A 177 17.50 -3.73 -5.81
N LEU A 178 17.16 -2.97 -4.77
CA LEU A 178 16.36 -1.76 -4.87
C LEU A 178 17.11 -0.58 -4.23
N VAL A 179 16.93 0.60 -4.81
CA VAL A 179 17.41 1.87 -4.25
C VAL A 179 16.22 2.80 -4.06
N SER A 180 16.17 3.47 -2.91
CA SER A 180 15.20 4.53 -2.62
C SER A 180 15.85 5.88 -2.87
N ASP A 181 15.46 6.53 -3.96
CA ASP A 181 15.85 7.91 -4.22
C ASP A 181 14.87 8.85 -3.50
N MET A 182 15.30 9.52 -2.45
CA MET A 182 14.45 10.43 -1.67
C MET A 182 13.95 11.63 -2.48
N ARG A 183 14.62 11.99 -3.59
CA ARG A 183 14.13 13.01 -4.53
C ARG A 183 12.83 12.58 -5.20
N SER A 184 12.59 11.27 -5.32
CA SER A 184 11.37 10.74 -5.93
C SER A 184 10.12 11.23 -5.22
N LEU A 185 10.18 11.43 -3.90
CA LEU A 185 9.06 11.95 -3.12
C LEU A 185 8.70 13.39 -3.51
N ALA A 186 9.71 14.23 -3.75
CA ALA A 186 9.50 15.60 -4.22
C ALA A 186 8.97 15.61 -5.66
N ILE A 187 9.54 14.80 -6.56
CA ILE A 187 9.12 14.70 -7.97
C ILE A 187 7.67 14.19 -8.05
N MET A 188 7.31 13.16 -7.30
CA MET A 188 5.94 12.64 -7.34
C MET A 188 4.90 13.61 -6.76
N ARG A 189 5.29 14.53 -5.87
CA ARG A 189 4.40 15.62 -5.41
C ARG A 189 3.96 16.56 -6.51
N GLU A 190 4.72 16.68 -7.59
CA GLU A 190 4.34 17.49 -8.76
C GLU A 190 3.07 16.97 -9.45
N THR A 191 2.66 15.73 -9.14
CA THR A 191 1.36 15.19 -9.57
C THR A 191 0.17 15.82 -8.84
N ASN A 192 0.41 16.62 -7.81
CA ASN A 192 -0.61 17.13 -6.87
C ASN A 192 -1.40 16.00 -6.15
N ALA A 193 -0.84 14.80 -6.10
CA ALA A 193 -1.37 13.70 -5.29
C ALA A 193 -0.53 13.55 -4.01
N PRO A 194 -1.13 13.20 -2.86
CA PRO A 194 -0.37 12.82 -1.67
C PRO A 194 0.61 11.69 -1.97
N VAL A 195 1.82 11.77 -1.41
CA VAL A 195 2.86 10.78 -1.66
C VAL A 195 3.04 9.90 -0.44
N VAL A 196 2.82 8.60 -0.63
CA VAL A 196 3.04 7.55 0.35
C VAL A 196 4.43 6.95 0.16
N PHE A 197 5.16 6.69 1.23
CA PHE A 197 6.43 5.97 1.18
C PHE A 197 6.30 4.58 1.83
N ASP A 198 6.51 3.54 1.05
CA ASP A 198 6.53 2.16 1.53
C ASP A 198 7.94 1.76 1.99
N ALA A 199 8.25 2.04 3.24
CA ALA A 199 9.56 1.78 3.83
C ALA A 199 9.91 0.29 3.89
N THR A 200 8.90 -0.59 4.01
CA THR A 200 9.11 -2.04 4.13
C THR A 200 9.52 -2.66 2.80
N HIS A 201 8.81 -2.35 1.72
CA HIS A 201 9.13 -2.93 0.43
C HIS A 201 10.29 -2.22 -0.28
N SER A 202 10.68 -1.03 0.17
CA SER A 202 11.85 -0.31 -0.36
C SER A 202 13.18 -0.99 -0.02
N VAL A 203 13.21 -1.84 1.01
CA VAL A 203 14.40 -2.57 1.45
C VAL A 203 14.40 -4.05 1.03
N GLN A 204 13.49 -4.45 0.14
CA GLN A 204 13.47 -5.80 -0.39
C GLN A 204 14.67 -6.05 -1.32
N LEU A 205 15.11 -7.31 -1.33
CA LEU A 205 16.04 -7.86 -2.30
C LEU A 205 15.27 -8.86 -3.17
N PRO A 206 14.66 -8.41 -4.28
CA PRO A 206 13.77 -9.25 -5.09
C PRO A 206 14.50 -10.47 -5.63
N GLY A 207 13.98 -11.68 -5.37
CA GLY A 207 14.60 -12.92 -5.80
C GLY A 207 15.95 -13.24 -5.15
N GLY A 208 16.39 -12.47 -4.15
CA GLY A 208 17.72 -12.62 -3.53
C GLY A 208 17.96 -13.94 -2.79
N GLN A 209 16.89 -14.71 -2.53
CA GLN A 209 16.94 -16.05 -1.93
C GLN A 209 16.36 -17.14 -2.85
N GLY A 210 16.44 -16.95 -4.17
CA GLY A 210 15.93 -17.91 -5.15
C GLY A 210 14.40 -17.94 -5.19
N THR A 211 13.77 -18.72 -4.31
CA THR A 211 12.30 -18.90 -4.25
C THR A 211 11.59 -17.82 -3.42
N SER A 212 12.31 -16.95 -2.72
CA SER A 212 11.77 -15.86 -1.92
C SER A 212 12.58 -14.57 -2.06
N SER A 213 11.96 -13.45 -1.72
CA SER A 213 12.64 -12.17 -1.64
C SER A 213 13.33 -12.04 -0.29
N GLY A 214 14.63 -11.68 -0.29
CA GLY A 214 15.32 -11.20 0.89
C GLY A 214 14.90 -9.77 1.26
N GLY A 215 15.51 -9.21 2.30
CA GLY A 215 15.30 -7.82 2.69
C GLY A 215 16.22 -7.39 3.81
N GLN A 216 16.51 -6.09 3.84
CA GLN A 216 17.35 -5.43 4.85
C GLN A 216 16.45 -4.76 5.89
N ARG A 217 15.81 -5.56 6.74
CA ARG A 217 14.81 -5.09 7.72
C ARG A 217 15.32 -3.97 8.62
N GLU A 218 16.59 -4.01 8.97
CA GLU A 218 17.29 -3.01 9.79
C GLU A 218 17.33 -1.62 9.13
N MET A 219 17.17 -1.54 7.81
CA MET A 219 17.15 -0.29 7.06
C MET A 219 15.75 0.37 6.99
N VAL A 220 14.70 -0.34 7.36
CA VAL A 220 13.33 0.21 7.38
C VAL A 220 13.24 1.49 8.23
N PRO A 221 13.74 1.54 9.48
CA PRO A 221 13.69 2.77 10.28
C PRO A 221 14.53 3.91 9.69
N VAL A 222 15.61 3.59 8.99
CA VAL A 222 16.49 4.60 8.34
C VAL A 222 15.73 5.29 7.22
N LEU A 223 15.17 4.51 6.29
CA LEU A 223 14.42 5.05 5.16
C LEU A 223 13.12 5.72 5.59
N ALA A 224 12.43 5.20 6.59
CA ALA A 224 11.22 5.82 7.11
C ALA A 224 11.51 7.23 7.67
N ARG A 225 12.57 7.40 8.45
CA ARG A 225 12.99 8.72 8.97
C ARG A 225 13.38 9.68 7.85
N ALA A 226 14.13 9.18 6.85
CA ALA A 226 14.50 10.00 5.70
C ALA A 226 13.26 10.48 4.92
N ALA A 227 12.29 9.58 4.67
CA ALA A 227 11.06 9.93 3.99
C ALA A 227 10.23 10.98 4.74
N VAL A 228 10.12 10.87 6.07
CA VAL A 228 9.45 11.87 6.90
C VAL A 228 10.18 13.20 6.86
N ALA A 229 11.52 13.21 6.92
CA ALA A 229 12.32 14.43 6.90
C ALA A 229 12.19 15.21 5.59
N VAL A 230 12.01 14.54 4.45
CA VAL A 230 11.76 15.23 3.16
C VAL A 230 10.28 15.57 2.91
N GLY A 231 9.45 15.45 3.94
CA GLY A 231 8.02 15.78 3.85
C GLY A 231 7.18 14.70 3.18
N GLY A 232 7.55 13.44 3.33
CA GLY A 232 6.67 12.30 3.01
C GLY A 232 5.43 12.34 3.90
N THR A 233 4.26 12.32 3.31
CA THR A 233 3.00 12.42 4.06
C THR A 233 2.61 11.12 4.75
N THR A 234 3.28 10.00 4.43
CA THR A 234 2.88 8.68 4.95
C THR A 234 4.04 7.69 4.91
N THR A 235 4.15 6.91 5.94
CA THR A 235 5.09 5.77 6.00
C THR A 235 4.29 4.48 6.11
N VAL A 236 4.51 3.55 5.20
CA VAL A 236 3.97 2.19 5.30
C VAL A 236 4.97 1.32 6.04
N ARG A 237 4.54 0.72 7.14
CA ARG A 237 5.30 -0.32 7.84
C ARG A 237 4.45 -1.59 7.87
N SER A 238 4.89 -2.65 7.20
CA SER A 238 4.35 -3.97 7.47
C SER A 238 5.19 -4.64 8.55
N SER A 239 4.56 -5.13 9.60
CA SER A 239 5.22 -6.03 10.53
C SER A 239 5.26 -7.41 9.89
N THR A 240 6.36 -7.76 9.24
CA THR A 240 6.64 -9.16 8.95
C THR A 240 7.21 -9.78 10.21
N THR A 241 6.37 -10.36 11.04
CA THR A 241 6.79 -11.50 11.85
C THR A 241 6.90 -12.67 10.89
N ALA A 242 8.00 -12.74 10.13
CA ALA A 242 8.36 -14.00 9.52
C ALA A 242 8.65 -14.96 10.68
N SER A 243 7.72 -15.84 10.96
CA SER A 243 8.02 -17.08 11.67
C SER A 243 9.12 -17.76 10.85
N SER A 244 10.34 -17.65 11.32
CA SER A 244 11.42 -18.55 10.94
C SER A 244 11.05 -19.93 11.47
N ARG A 245 10.38 -20.71 10.62
CA ARG A 245 10.40 -22.18 10.74
C ARG A 245 10.79 -22.71 9.37
N VAL A 246 11.91 -23.36 9.43
CA VAL A 246 12.67 -24.21 8.52
C VAL A 246 11.83 -24.93 7.50
#